data_86c4e410d7a5dd1605824ef79adaab85
#
_entry.id   86c4e410d7a5dd1605824ef79adaab85
#
_cell.length_a   1.000
_cell.length_b   1.000
_cell.length_c   1.000
_cell.angle_alpha   90.00
_cell.angle_beta   90.00
_cell.angle_gamma   90.00
#
_symmetry.space_group_name_H-M   'P 1'
#
loop_
_entity.id
_entity.type
_entity.pdbx_description
1 polymer ?
#
loop_
_entity_poly.entity_id
_entity_poly.type
_entity_poly.pdbx_seq_one_letter_code
_entity_poly.pdbx_strand_id
1 'polypeptide(L)'
;MSAIITSIHNCPVKSISFQNIEKCKINKNIGIEGDRVFAFSQNLDLDQSKEFEKNPEARKGKWNKIVTLKNTPVFNKYNFSNEGNKLTLTLKNKEIITININNFDEREGLVKKLIELESSLKNDIRLMRNDEHPFYDTSISNKSMFKNSISLLNINSIKDFENKIDRKIEKSIFRANLYFDEIEAWEERKWIDRTLKINN
;
A
#
# COMPACT_ATOMS: atom_id res chain seq x y z
N MET A 1 -17.21 -23.30 8.31
CA MET A 1 -15.75 -23.44 8.34
C MET A 1 -15.17 -22.14 8.84
N SER A 2 -14.19 -22.19 9.73
CA SER A 2 -13.48 -21.00 10.21
C SER A 2 -12.07 -21.02 9.61
N ALA A 3 -11.67 -19.95 8.98
CA ALA A 3 -10.29 -19.71 8.53
C ALA A 3 -9.52 -18.98 9.64
N ILE A 4 -8.22 -19.18 9.70
CA ILE A 4 -7.34 -18.48 10.64
C ILE A 4 -6.49 -17.45 9.90
N ILE A 5 -6.50 -16.19 10.35
CA ILE A 5 -5.58 -15.17 9.84
C ILE A 5 -4.18 -15.48 10.37
N THR A 6 -3.24 -15.71 9.48
CA THR A 6 -1.85 -16.07 9.79
C THR A 6 -0.91 -14.89 9.74
N SER A 7 -1.22 -13.86 8.96
CA SER A 7 -0.47 -12.61 8.95
C SER A 7 -1.29 -11.43 8.44
N ILE A 8 -0.96 -10.25 8.93
CA ILE A 8 -1.59 -8.98 8.59
C ILE A 8 -0.52 -8.05 8.01
N HIS A 9 -0.84 -7.42 6.91
CA HIS A 9 0.07 -6.50 6.24
C HIS A 9 -0.64 -5.21 5.86
N ASN A 10 0.06 -4.09 5.96
CA ASN A 10 -0.36 -2.85 5.34
C ASN A 10 0.75 -2.30 4.43
N CYS A 11 0.38 -1.42 3.55
CA CYS A 11 1.26 -0.73 2.62
C CYS A 11 1.26 0.74 2.97
N PRO A 12 2.14 1.25 3.83
CA PRO A 12 2.08 2.65 4.27
C PRO A 12 2.13 3.63 3.10
N VAL A 13 3.05 3.39 2.16
CA VAL A 13 3.25 4.22 0.97
C VAL A 13 2.72 3.48 -0.25
N LYS A 14 1.72 4.08 -0.93
CA LYS A 14 1.07 3.50 -2.10
C LYS A 14 2.06 2.86 -3.08
N SER A 15 1.74 1.63 -3.48
CA SER A 15 2.47 0.83 -4.47
C SER A 15 3.88 0.39 -4.08
N ILE A 16 4.46 0.80 -2.96
CA ILE A 16 5.84 0.47 -2.63
C ILE A 16 5.90 -0.84 -1.84
N SER A 17 6.22 -0.84 -0.59
CA SER A 17 6.38 -2.07 0.19
C SER A 17 5.18 -2.35 1.09
N PHE A 18 5.01 -3.63 1.44
CA PHE A 18 4.14 -4.04 2.53
C PHE A 18 4.98 -4.29 3.78
N GLN A 19 4.49 -3.83 4.93
CA GLN A 19 5.02 -4.18 6.23
C GLN A 19 4.09 -5.18 6.91
N ASN A 20 4.67 -6.14 7.63
CA ASN A 20 3.94 -7.03 8.53
C ASN A 20 3.58 -6.28 9.80
N ILE A 21 2.36 -6.44 10.30
CA ILE A 21 1.88 -5.83 11.54
C ILE A 21 1.15 -6.88 12.38
N GLU A 22 1.27 -6.79 13.70
CA GLU A 22 0.66 -7.78 14.61
C GLU A 22 -0.85 -7.60 14.73
N LYS A 23 -1.32 -6.39 14.63
CA LYS A 23 -2.74 -6.04 14.73
C LYS A 23 -3.09 -4.86 13.84
N CYS A 24 -4.32 -4.78 13.41
CA CYS A 24 -4.84 -3.63 12.69
C CYS A 24 -6.23 -3.24 13.18
N LYS A 25 -6.58 -1.98 12.97
CA LYS A 25 -7.95 -1.49 13.09
C LYS A 25 -8.53 -1.33 11.69
N ILE A 26 -9.74 -1.80 11.51
CA ILE A 26 -10.48 -1.62 10.26
C ILE A 26 -11.49 -0.49 10.48
N ASN A 27 -11.32 0.59 9.77
CA ASN A 27 -12.23 1.73 9.80
C ASN A 27 -13.25 1.64 8.66
N LYS A 28 -14.52 1.85 8.99
CA LYS A 28 -15.59 1.85 7.98
C LYS A 28 -15.31 2.88 6.89
N ASN A 29 -15.44 2.47 5.65
CA ASN A 29 -15.19 3.28 4.43
C ASN A 29 -13.72 3.68 4.18
N ILE A 30 -12.79 3.32 5.07
CA ILE A 30 -11.37 3.62 4.92
C ILE A 30 -10.55 2.34 4.64
N GLY A 31 -10.87 1.24 5.35
CA GLY A 31 -10.09 0.01 5.29
C GLY A 31 -9.15 -0.14 6.49
N ILE A 32 -8.01 -0.76 6.29
CA ILE A 32 -7.00 -0.94 7.34
C ILE A 32 -6.35 0.42 7.67
N GLU A 33 -6.31 0.75 8.94
CA GLU A 33 -5.67 1.98 9.43
C GLU A 33 -4.18 1.99 9.05
N GLY A 34 -3.71 3.13 8.51
CA GLY A 34 -2.34 3.28 8.06
C GLY A 34 -2.03 2.67 6.68
N ASP A 35 -3.00 1.98 6.03
CA ASP A 35 -2.78 1.41 4.71
C ASP A 35 -2.92 2.48 3.62
N ARG A 36 -1.87 2.66 2.82
CA ARG A 36 -1.81 3.61 1.68
C ARG A 36 -2.11 5.06 2.05
N VAL A 37 -1.83 5.44 3.29
CA VAL A 37 -2.02 6.83 3.74
C VAL A 37 -1.00 7.79 3.16
N PHE A 38 0.10 7.26 2.62
CA PHE A 38 1.11 8.02 1.90
C PHE A 38 1.14 7.65 0.42
N ALA A 39 1.52 8.63 -0.41
CA ALA A 39 1.87 8.42 -1.81
C ALA A 39 2.88 9.48 -2.25
N PHE A 40 3.70 9.15 -3.24
CA PHE A 40 4.48 10.18 -3.92
C PHE A 40 3.71 10.72 -5.12
N SER A 41 3.61 12.04 -5.24
CA SER A 41 3.22 12.69 -6.49
C SER A 41 4.42 12.77 -7.44
N GLN A 42 4.14 12.94 -8.73
CA GLN A 42 5.13 13.22 -9.76
C GLN A 42 4.54 14.11 -10.87
N ASN A 43 5.37 14.92 -11.51
CA ASN A 43 4.95 15.84 -12.55
C ASN A 43 3.80 16.77 -12.09
N LEU A 44 3.88 17.23 -10.86
CA LEU A 44 2.99 18.21 -10.24
C LEU A 44 3.85 19.29 -9.58
N ASP A 45 3.38 20.52 -9.62
CA ASP A 45 3.93 21.58 -8.78
C ASP A 45 3.50 21.41 -7.31
N LEU A 46 3.97 22.28 -6.43
CA LEU A 46 3.69 22.20 -5.00
C LEU A 46 2.19 22.36 -4.67
N ASP A 47 1.52 23.29 -5.35
CA ASP A 47 0.11 23.57 -5.05
C ASP A 47 -0.80 22.47 -5.57
N GLN A 48 -0.50 21.92 -6.74
CA GLN A 48 -1.17 20.74 -7.29
C GLN A 48 -0.96 19.52 -6.39
N SER A 49 0.24 19.31 -5.85
CA SER A 49 0.51 18.21 -4.91
C SER A 49 -0.26 18.37 -3.61
N LYS A 50 -0.34 19.58 -3.07
CA LYS A 50 -1.16 19.89 -1.89
C LYS A 50 -2.66 19.68 -2.14
N GLU A 51 -3.14 20.03 -3.34
CA GLU A 51 -4.51 19.77 -3.75
C GLU A 51 -4.79 18.26 -3.82
N PHE A 52 -3.87 17.46 -4.38
CA PHE A 52 -3.98 15.99 -4.40
C PHE A 52 -3.94 15.38 -3.01
N GLU A 53 -3.14 15.94 -2.10
CA GLU A 53 -3.07 15.50 -0.72
C GLU A 53 -4.41 15.69 0.00
N LYS A 54 -5.05 16.85 -0.17
CA LYS A 54 -6.26 17.24 0.56
C LYS A 54 -7.55 16.73 -0.10
N ASN A 55 -7.62 16.82 -1.42
CA ASN A 55 -8.85 16.59 -2.18
C ASN A 55 -8.78 15.30 -3.00
N PRO A 56 -9.46 14.22 -2.57
CA PRO A 56 -9.46 12.97 -3.33
C PRO A 56 -10.09 13.10 -4.72
N GLU A 57 -11.04 14.03 -4.92
CA GLU A 57 -11.66 14.27 -6.22
C GLU A 57 -10.66 14.80 -7.25
N ALA A 58 -9.66 15.59 -6.82
CA ALA A 58 -8.59 16.08 -7.69
C ALA A 58 -7.74 14.95 -8.29
N ARG A 59 -7.74 13.76 -7.67
CA ARG A 59 -6.99 12.58 -8.10
C ARG A 59 -7.67 11.79 -9.21
N LYS A 60 -8.99 12.00 -9.44
CA LYS A 60 -9.76 11.24 -10.43
C LYS A 60 -9.15 11.34 -11.83
N GLY A 61 -8.94 10.20 -12.46
CA GLY A 61 -8.38 10.10 -13.81
C GLY A 61 -6.90 10.51 -13.94
N LYS A 62 -6.24 10.92 -12.84
CA LYS A 62 -4.87 11.43 -12.85
C LYS A 62 -3.88 10.50 -12.15
N TRP A 63 -4.11 9.20 -12.21
CA TRP A 63 -3.27 8.18 -11.57
C TRP A 63 -1.83 8.13 -12.11
N ASN A 64 -1.57 8.67 -13.32
CA ASN A 64 -0.23 8.86 -13.85
C ASN A 64 0.57 9.97 -13.12
N LYS A 65 -0.11 10.78 -12.31
CA LYS A 65 0.49 11.80 -11.43
C LYS A 65 0.91 11.24 -10.06
N ILE A 66 0.61 9.98 -9.79
CA ILE A 66 1.01 9.29 -8.58
C ILE A 66 2.07 8.24 -8.94
N VAL A 67 3.14 8.19 -8.15
CA VAL A 67 4.20 7.19 -8.28
C VAL A 67 3.65 5.79 -7.98
N THR A 68 3.96 4.86 -8.87
CA THR A 68 3.67 3.44 -8.72
C THR A 68 4.88 2.63 -9.17
N LEU A 69 4.99 1.37 -8.77
CA LEU A 69 6.07 0.50 -9.26
C LEU A 69 6.01 0.29 -10.79
N LYS A 70 4.85 0.50 -11.41
CA LYS A 70 4.69 0.42 -12.87
C LYS A 70 5.37 1.58 -13.59
N ASN A 71 5.22 2.80 -13.09
CA ASN A 71 5.78 4.00 -13.73
C ASN A 71 7.15 4.43 -13.17
N THR A 72 7.51 3.94 -11.97
CA THR A 72 8.77 4.24 -11.29
C THR A 72 9.34 2.98 -10.63
N PRO A 73 9.82 2.00 -11.42
CA PRO A 73 10.24 0.68 -10.89
C PRO A 73 11.37 0.74 -9.89
N VAL A 74 12.17 1.80 -9.88
CA VAL A 74 13.30 1.99 -8.97
C VAL A 74 12.90 1.93 -7.49
N PHE A 75 11.65 2.26 -7.18
CA PHE A 75 11.13 2.15 -5.82
C PHE A 75 11.00 0.71 -5.29
N ASN A 76 11.09 -0.31 -6.16
CA ASN A 76 10.97 -1.71 -5.72
C ASN A 76 12.08 -2.17 -4.75
N LYS A 77 13.21 -1.48 -4.72
CA LYS A 77 14.34 -1.80 -3.83
C LYS A 77 14.22 -1.16 -2.43
N TYR A 78 13.28 -0.24 -2.27
CA TYR A 78 13.04 0.48 -1.03
C TYR A 78 11.87 -0.13 -0.26
N ASN A 79 11.97 -0.09 1.08
CA ASN A 79 10.87 -0.43 1.95
C ASN A 79 10.52 0.77 2.84
N PHE A 80 9.23 0.91 3.11
CA PHE A 80 8.71 1.88 4.05
C PHE A 80 7.98 1.16 5.18
N SER A 81 8.25 1.58 6.40
CA SER A 81 7.47 1.19 7.57
C SER A 81 6.93 2.42 8.27
N ASN A 82 5.72 2.33 8.79
CA ASN A 82 5.09 3.39 9.54
C ASN A 82 4.74 2.90 10.95
N GLU A 83 5.23 3.61 11.96
CA GLU A 83 4.95 3.36 13.37
C GLU A 83 4.56 4.66 14.06
N GLY A 84 3.29 4.79 14.43
CA GLY A 84 2.77 6.04 14.98
C GLY A 84 3.04 7.23 14.06
N ASN A 85 3.81 8.19 14.56
CA ASN A 85 4.18 9.38 13.80
C ASN A 85 5.51 9.26 13.04
N LYS A 86 6.10 8.07 12.96
CA LYS A 86 7.39 7.83 12.31
C LYS A 86 7.22 7.06 11.02
N LEU A 87 7.76 7.58 9.94
CA LEU A 87 7.90 6.90 8.66
C LEU A 87 9.39 6.63 8.42
N THR A 88 9.74 5.36 8.30
CA THR A 88 11.13 4.91 8.10
C THR A 88 11.30 4.40 6.68
N LEU A 89 12.30 4.91 6.00
CA LEU A 89 12.79 4.41 4.70
C LEU A 89 13.99 3.49 4.93
N THR A 90 13.93 2.29 4.36
CA THR A 90 15.06 1.35 4.36
C THR A 90 15.45 0.94 2.95
N LEU A 91 16.72 0.60 2.77
CA LEU A 91 17.29 0.03 1.56
C LEU A 91 18.12 -1.21 1.95
N LYS A 92 17.83 -2.39 1.38
CA LYS A 92 18.51 -3.64 1.72
C LYS A 92 18.56 -3.90 3.23
N ASN A 93 17.44 -3.69 3.92
CA ASN A 93 17.28 -3.82 5.37
C ASN A 93 18.14 -2.86 6.23
N LYS A 94 18.73 -1.82 5.63
CA LYS A 94 19.42 -0.76 6.37
C LYS A 94 18.55 0.48 6.38
N GLU A 95 18.39 1.06 7.56
CA GLU A 95 17.73 2.35 7.71
C GLU A 95 18.50 3.44 6.97
N ILE A 96 17.78 4.21 6.17
CA ILE A 96 18.31 5.36 5.43
C ILE A 96 17.94 6.64 6.16
N ILE A 97 16.67 6.76 6.53
CA ILE A 97 16.13 7.91 7.24
C ILE A 97 14.82 7.54 7.93
N THR A 98 14.61 8.07 9.11
CA THR A 98 13.33 8.06 9.82
C THR A 98 12.88 9.51 10.02
N ILE A 99 11.64 9.80 9.67
CA ILE A 99 11.05 11.13 9.75
C ILE A 99 9.81 11.16 10.64
N ASN A 100 9.53 12.31 11.22
CA ASN A 100 8.22 12.60 11.81
C ASN A 100 7.26 13.06 10.70
N ILE A 101 6.23 12.28 10.45
CA ILE A 101 5.26 12.50 9.36
C ILE A 101 4.44 13.80 9.53
N ASN A 102 4.39 14.37 10.72
CA ASN A 102 3.70 15.64 10.99
C ASN A 102 4.60 16.86 10.70
N ASN A 103 5.91 16.64 10.51
CA ASN A 103 6.86 17.70 10.19
C ASN A 103 7.03 17.80 8.67
N PHE A 104 6.64 18.95 8.12
CA PHE A 104 6.74 19.20 6.67
C PHE A 104 8.20 19.18 6.18
N ASP A 105 9.12 19.80 6.90
CA ASP A 105 10.53 19.89 6.49
C ASP A 105 11.21 18.50 6.48
N GLU A 106 10.84 17.64 7.43
CA GLU A 106 11.33 16.26 7.45
C GLU A 106 10.77 15.44 6.28
N ARG A 107 9.50 15.64 5.89
CA ARG A 107 8.94 15.01 4.68
C ARG A 107 9.68 15.44 3.41
N GLU A 108 9.98 16.74 3.27
CA GLU A 108 10.81 17.25 2.16
C GLU A 108 12.25 16.72 2.24
N GLY A 109 12.81 16.57 3.44
CA GLY A 109 14.12 15.97 3.65
C GLY A 109 14.20 14.52 3.18
N LEU A 110 13.16 13.70 3.44
CA LEU A 110 13.06 12.34 2.92
C LEU A 110 13.04 12.31 1.39
N VAL A 111 12.27 13.21 0.77
CA VAL A 111 12.20 13.33 -0.69
C VAL A 111 13.56 13.70 -1.28
N LYS A 112 14.25 14.69 -0.72
CA LYS A 112 15.61 15.06 -1.13
C LYS A 112 16.57 13.88 -1.03
N LYS A 113 16.49 13.13 0.08
CA LYS A 113 17.32 11.94 0.29
C LYS A 113 17.07 10.85 -0.77
N LEU A 114 15.83 10.64 -1.16
CA LEU A 114 15.48 9.70 -2.25
C LEU A 114 16.05 10.17 -3.59
N ILE A 115 15.95 11.44 -3.91
CA ILE A 115 16.48 12.02 -5.16
C ILE A 115 18.03 11.92 -5.19
N GLU A 116 18.71 12.14 -4.06
CA GLU A 116 20.16 11.93 -3.94
C GLU A 116 20.57 10.48 -4.22
N LEU A 117 19.79 9.52 -3.73
CA LEU A 117 20.05 8.09 -3.92
C LEU A 117 19.70 7.60 -5.33
N GLU A 118 18.76 8.28 -5.98
CA GLU A 118 18.18 7.87 -7.26
C GLU A 118 18.16 9.02 -8.25
N SER A 119 19.22 9.17 -9.01
CA SER A 119 19.33 10.21 -10.04
C SER A 119 18.27 10.13 -11.16
N SER A 120 17.60 8.98 -11.27
CA SER A 120 16.46 8.80 -12.20
C SER A 120 15.15 9.45 -11.71
N LEU A 121 15.07 9.80 -10.43
CA LEU A 121 13.92 10.50 -9.88
C LEU A 121 13.99 11.99 -10.24
N LYS A 122 12.85 12.53 -10.61
CA LYS A 122 12.74 13.95 -10.92
C LYS A 122 12.58 14.77 -9.64
N ASN A 123 12.98 16.03 -9.69
CA ASN A 123 12.89 16.95 -8.56
C ASN A 123 11.45 17.38 -8.22
N ASP A 124 10.45 16.90 -8.96
CA ASP A 124 9.05 17.23 -8.77
C ASP A 124 8.25 16.18 -8.00
N ILE A 125 8.93 15.13 -7.48
CA ILE A 125 8.27 14.19 -6.58
C ILE A 125 8.06 14.81 -5.20
N ARG A 126 6.91 14.49 -4.58
CA ARG A 126 6.57 14.95 -3.23
C ARG A 126 5.85 13.88 -2.46
N LEU A 127 6.15 13.79 -1.17
CA LEU A 127 5.44 12.87 -0.26
C LEU A 127 4.14 13.51 0.20
N MET A 128 3.03 12.94 -0.23
CA MET A 128 1.67 13.32 0.19
C MET A 128 1.18 12.41 1.31
N ARG A 129 0.29 12.92 2.17
CA ARG A 129 -0.38 12.16 3.24
C ARG A 129 -1.87 12.47 3.27
N ASN A 130 -2.70 11.44 3.38
CA ASN A 130 -4.12 11.62 3.67
C ASN A 130 -4.67 10.37 4.41
N ASP A 131 -4.96 10.54 5.70
CA ASP A 131 -5.43 9.46 6.56
C ASP A 131 -6.94 9.20 6.39
N GLU A 132 -7.72 10.22 6.01
CA GLU A 132 -9.16 10.13 5.80
C GLU A 132 -9.51 9.54 4.43
N HIS A 133 -8.69 9.84 3.42
CA HIS A 133 -8.86 9.39 2.05
C HIS A 133 -7.54 8.81 1.52
N PRO A 134 -7.14 7.59 1.94
CA PRO A 134 -5.91 6.94 1.50
C PRO A 134 -5.81 6.82 -0.03
N PHE A 135 -4.61 6.60 -0.53
CA PHE A 135 -4.31 6.57 -1.96
C PHE A 135 -4.57 5.20 -2.58
N TYR A 136 -5.79 4.69 -2.51
CA TYR A 136 -6.19 3.45 -3.20
C TYR A 136 -6.28 3.64 -4.71
N ASP A 137 -6.37 2.53 -5.45
CA ASP A 137 -6.60 2.60 -6.89
C ASP A 137 -8.03 3.01 -7.21
N THR A 138 -8.15 4.11 -7.93
CA THR A 138 -9.43 4.68 -8.35
C THR A 138 -9.89 4.16 -9.71
N SER A 139 -9.09 3.29 -10.35
CA SER A 139 -9.25 2.92 -11.75
C SER A 139 -10.33 1.90 -12.04
N ILE A 140 -10.93 1.30 -11.00
CA ILE A 140 -11.76 0.09 -11.20
C ILE A 140 -13.20 0.39 -11.59
N SER A 141 -13.74 1.59 -11.41
CA SER A 141 -15.02 1.95 -12.03
C SER A 141 -15.27 3.45 -12.10
N ASN A 142 -15.73 3.91 -13.26
CA ASN A 142 -16.25 5.25 -13.47
C ASN A 142 -17.53 5.58 -12.63
N LYS A 143 -18.01 4.65 -11.82
CA LYS A 143 -19.30 4.75 -11.11
C LYS A 143 -19.21 4.70 -9.59
N SER A 144 -18.09 4.38 -9.00
CA SER A 144 -17.99 4.31 -7.54
C SER A 144 -16.91 5.23 -7.03
N MET A 145 -17.31 6.08 -6.10
CA MET A 145 -16.38 6.72 -5.18
C MET A 145 -15.41 5.66 -4.63
N PHE A 146 -14.20 6.07 -4.33
CA PHE A 146 -13.10 5.28 -3.78
C PHE A 146 -13.57 4.05 -3.01
N LYS A 147 -13.51 2.88 -3.65
CA LYS A 147 -13.75 1.63 -2.94
C LYS A 147 -12.46 1.23 -2.27
N ASN A 148 -12.40 1.49 -0.99
CA ASN A 148 -11.37 0.94 -0.14
C ASN A 148 -11.64 -0.56 -0.01
N SER A 149 -10.66 -1.36 -0.34
CA SER A 149 -10.76 -2.81 -0.29
C SER A 149 -9.64 -3.38 0.56
N ILE A 150 -9.95 -4.47 1.26
CA ILE A 150 -8.96 -5.29 1.96
C ILE A 150 -8.76 -6.53 1.12
N SER A 151 -7.53 -6.82 0.74
CA SER A 151 -7.18 -8.01 -0.02
C SER A 151 -6.95 -9.20 0.91
N LEU A 152 -7.58 -10.33 0.56
CA LEU A 152 -7.49 -11.59 1.29
C LEU A 152 -6.77 -12.61 0.41
N LEU A 153 -5.91 -13.44 1.00
CA LEU A 153 -5.19 -14.48 0.28
C LEU A 153 -5.13 -15.78 1.08
N ASN A 154 -5.67 -16.84 0.50
CA ASN A 154 -5.63 -18.18 1.04
C ASN A 154 -4.27 -18.82 0.78
N ILE A 155 -3.57 -19.21 1.84
CA ILE A 155 -2.26 -19.86 1.74
C ILE A 155 -2.34 -21.20 1.00
N ASN A 156 -3.42 -21.96 1.17
CA ASN A 156 -3.60 -23.23 0.48
C ASN A 156 -3.87 -23.03 -1.02
N SER A 157 -4.51 -21.94 -1.42
CA SER A 157 -4.64 -21.59 -2.85
C SER A 157 -3.27 -21.25 -3.48
N ILE A 158 -2.37 -20.59 -2.74
CA ILE A 158 -0.99 -20.37 -3.20
C ILE A 158 -0.28 -21.71 -3.37
N LYS A 159 -0.33 -22.60 -2.37
CA LYS A 159 0.31 -23.92 -2.42
C LYS A 159 -0.19 -24.75 -3.60
N ASP A 160 -1.51 -24.76 -3.84
CA ASP A 160 -2.09 -25.46 -5.00
C ASP A 160 -1.62 -24.85 -6.32
N PHE A 161 -1.54 -23.52 -6.42
CA PHE A 161 -1.01 -22.83 -7.58
C PHE A 161 0.47 -23.17 -7.82
N GLU A 162 1.32 -23.11 -6.76
CA GLU A 162 2.73 -23.51 -6.84
C GLU A 162 2.91 -24.93 -7.35
N ASN A 163 2.08 -25.88 -6.86
CA ASN A 163 2.11 -27.26 -7.31
C ASN A 163 1.74 -27.40 -8.80
N LYS A 164 0.77 -26.63 -9.28
CA LYS A 164 0.35 -26.65 -10.69
C LYS A 164 1.38 -26.10 -11.65
N ILE A 165 2.19 -25.15 -11.21
CA ILE A 165 3.23 -24.55 -12.06
C ILE A 165 4.63 -25.14 -11.79
N ASP A 166 4.73 -26.08 -10.87
CA ASP A 166 5.99 -26.69 -10.38
C ASP A 166 7.05 -25.65 -10.00
N ARG A 167 6.62 -24.62 -9.28
CA ARG A 167 7.50 -23.51 -8.86
C ARG A 167 7.04 -22.87 -7.57
N LYS A 168 7.99 -22.59 -6.67
CA LYS A 168 7.75 -21.78 -5.49
C LYS A 168 7.63 -20.30 -5.82
N ILE A 169 6.72 -19.62 -5.14
CA ILE A 169 6.41 -18.21 -5.35
C ILE A 169 6.59 -17.44 -4.03
N GLU A 170 7.29 -16.35 -4.10
CA GLU A 170 7.38 -15.38 -2.98
C GLU A 170 5.97 -14.81 -2.72
N LYS A 171 5.42 -15.06 -1.53
CA LYS A 171 4.04 -14.61 -1.19
C LYS A 171 3.84 -13.10 -1.28
N SER A 172 4.90 -12.34 -1.04
CA SER A 172 4.89 -10.87 -1.10
C SER A 172 4.48 -10.30 -2.47
N ILE A 173 4.63 -11.07 -3.56
CA ILE A 173 4.22 -10.63 -4.91
C ILE A 173 2.72 -10.40 -5.03
N PHE A 174 1.91 -11.12 -4.24
CA PHE A 174 0.46 -10.98 -4.25
C PHE A 174 -0.02 -9.72 -3.54
N ARG A 175 0.84 -9.13 -2.69
CA ARG A 175 0.56 -7.84 -2.03
C ARG A 175 -0.78 -7.82 -1.29
N ALA A 176 -1.13 -8.94 -0.65
CA ALA A 176 -2.37 -9.04 0.11
C ALA A 176 -2.24 -8.41 1.51
N ASN A 177 -3.34 -7.87 2.01
CA ASN A 177 -3.41 -7.32 3.36
C ASN A 177 -3.52 -8.43 4.41
N LEU A 178 -4.34 -9.45 4.16
CA LEU A 178 -4.57 -10.55 5.10
C LEU A 178 -4.26 -11.88 4.41
N TYR A 179 -3.42 -12.66 5.05
CA TYR A 179 -3.17 -14.06 4.69
C TYR A 179 -3.91 -14.95 5.69
N PHE A 180 -4.57 -15.97 5.20
CA PHE A 180 -5.31 -16.91 6.02
C PHE A 180 -5.08 -18.36 5.58
N ASP A 181 -5.33 -19.31 6.48
CA ASP A 181 -5.13 -20.74 6.31
C ASP A 181 -6.30 -21.54 6.89
N GLU A 182 -6.18 -22.87 6.98
CA GLU A 182 -7.11 -23.84 7.55
C GLU A 182 -8.41 -24.02 6.78
N ILE A 183 -8.47 -23.60 5.52
CA ILE A 183 -9.54 -23.94 4.59
C ILE A 183 -8.96 -24.49 3.27
N GLU A 184 -9.79 -25.19 2.52
CA GLU A 184 -9.39 -25.77 1.22
C GLU A 184 -8.91 -24.68 0.24
N ALA A 185 -8.04 -25.10 -0.68
CA ALA A 185 -7.61 -24.23 -1.76
C ALA A 185 -8.81 -23.74 -2.58
N TRP A 186 -8.83 -22.46 -2.89
CA TRP A 186 -9.86 -21.80 -3.71
C TRP A 186 -11.25 -21.69 -3.06
N GLU A 187 -11.42 -22.07 -1.81
CA GLU A 187 -12.69 -21.92 -1.07
C GLU A 187 -13.15 -20.45 -1.02
N GLU A 188 -12.22 -19.51 -0.98
CA GLU A 188 -12.51 -18.07 -1.01
C GLU A 188 -13.29 -17.62 -2.25
N ARG A 189 -13.28 -18.37 -3.34
CA ARG A 189 -14.09 -18.08 -4.54
C ARG A 189 -15.58 -18.18 -4.29
N LYS A 190 -15.98 -18.96 -3.29
CA LYS A 190 -17.38 -19.11 -2.89
C LYS A 190 -17.87 -17.95 -2.03
N TRP A 191 -16.97 -17.02 -1.64
CA TRP A 191 -17.30 -15.87 -0.79
C TRP A 191 -17.78 -14.65 -1.57
N ILE A 192 -17.85 -14.74 -2.89
CA ILE A 192 -18.38 -13.67 -3.74
C ILE A 192 -19.79 -13.33 -3.27
N ASP A 193 -20.07 -12.03 -3.08
CA ASP A 193 -21.33 -11.49 -2.56
C ASP A 193 -21.71 -11.97 -1.15
N ARG A 194 -20.75 -12.46 -0.37
CA ARG A 194 -20.94 -12.86 1.01
C ARG A 194 -20.34 -11.85 2.00
N THR A 195 -20.94 -11.79 3.17
CA THR A 195 -20.38 -11.04 4.31
C THR A 195 -19.42 -11.94 5.06
N LEU A 196 -18.20 -11.48 5.25
CA LEU A 196 -17.20 -12.15 6.06
C LEU A 196 -17.17 -11.49 7.45
N LYS A 197 -17.13 -12.31 8.48
CA LYS A 197 -16.93 -11.88 9.86
C LYS A 197 -15.50 -12.25 10.28
N ILE A 198 -14.75 -11.26 10.73
CA ILE A 198 -13.38 -11.42 11.25
C ILE A 198 -13.42 -11.07 12.72
N ASN A 199 -13.01 -12.01 13.57
CA ASN A 199 -13.12 -11.99 15.03
C ASN A 199 -14.57 -12.03 15.56
N ASN A 200 -14.70 -12.31 16.83
CA ASN A 200 -15.99 -12.36 17.53
C ASN A 200 -16.44 -10.99 18.02
#